data_5bfa4490fa8e9fb83478e578a095b39b
#
_entry.id   5bfa4490fa8e9fb83478e578a095b39b
#
_cell.length_a   1.000
_cell.length_b   1.000
_cell.length_c   1.000
_cell.angle_alpha   90.00
_cell.angle_beta   90.00
_cell.angle_gamma   90.00
#
_symmetry.space_group_name_H-M   'P 1'
#
loop_
_entity.id
_entity.type
_entity.pdbx_description
1 polymer ?
#
loop_
_entity_poly.entity_id
_entity_poly.type
_entity_poly.pdbx_seq_one_letter_code
_entity_poly.pdbx_strand_id
1 'polypeptide(L)'
;MIQSVEIKNYKNFKHLKMENFKLINFFTGDNDTGKTNILETLYINTGFYDPATNQGSFPLDHAVNISEFRKIKLNEDNLKTFFHQQSTDEPISICTEFEHTTIPLTIKYPKSESYDKKIDLDNDNINTTNPTDRTITKPQLQFFYNSSLPPITMTYEPEKRNLSLRHPNLDKIGQTYKEHAIFIPIELSIINSLKALQSLRLKSKEWELIEVLQCFNPDILNAEDINGSIYIQVKDEKLPLERIKESPKRLLNLFGWGFTKFFTTASILIDNRIKYLFIDEIENGLHHTKMQEFLETLFKLAKKLQIQIFATTHNKEFLLKAINTIPNNESEVFKDIALFNLYKDECNYDFIEYDYSMLNDALLDDDEVRD
;
A
#
# COMPACT_ATOMS: atom_id res chain seq x y z
N MET A 1 16.25 -0.57 0.29
CA MET A 1 15.17 0.11 -0.48
C MET A 1 14.81 -0.72 -1.70
N ILE A 2 13.61 -0.58 -2.22
CA ILE A 2 13.20 -1.12 -3.52
C ILE A 2 13.89 -0.28 -4.60
N GLN A 3 14.50 -0.93 -5.59
CA GLN A 3 15.22 -0.29 -6.71
C GLN A 3 14.49 -0.41 -8.04
N SER A 4 13.83 -1.56 -8.25
CA SER A 4 13.10 -1.83 -9.48
C SER A 4 11.94 -2.80 -9.24
N VAL A 5 11.01 -2.86 -10.20
CA VAL A 5 9.94 -3.85 -10.26
C VAL A 5 9.66 -4.25 -11.70
N GLU A 6 9.50 -5.55 -11.93
CA GLU A 6 8.96 -6.10 -13.17
C GLU A 6 7.61 -6.77 -12.87
N ILE A 7 6.58 -6.37 -13.62
CA ILE A 7 5.19 -6.79 -13.43
C ILE A 7 4.71 -7.46 -14.73
N LYS A 8 4.13 -8.66 -14.61
CA LYS A 8 3.53 -9.38 -15.74
C LYS A 8 2.14 -9.88 -15.38
N ASN A 9 1.21 -9.73 -16.29
CA ASN A 9 -0.17 -10.23 -16.22
C ASN A 9 -0.97 -9.74 -14.99
N TYR A 10 -0.75 -8.50 -14.54
CA TYR A 10 -1.49 -7.92 -13.41
C TYR A 10 -2.38 -6.76 -13.84
N LYS A 11 -3.69 -6.88 -13.65
CA LYS A 11 -4.70 -5.84 -13.96
C LYS A 11 -4.48 -5.15 -15.32
N ASN A 12 -4.07 -3.88 -15.32
CA ASN A 12 -3.81 -3.12 -16.55
C ASN A 12 -2.53 -3.59 -17.26
N PHE A 13 -1.58 -4.20 -16.55
CA PHE A 13 -0.27 -4.48 -17.08
C PHE A 13 -0.16 -5.90 -17.64
N LYS A 14 -0.01 -5.99 -18.96
CA LYS A 14 0.49 -7.21 -19.60
C LYS A 14 1.95 -7.42 -19.24
N HIS A 15 2.76 -6.39 -19.37
CA HIS A 15 4.16 -6.34 -18.95
C HIS A 15 4.54 -4.87 -18.69
N LEU A 16 5.17 -4.61 -17.55
CA LEU A 16 5.75 -3.31 -17.21
C LEU A 16 7.01 -3.55 -16.38
N LYS A 17 8.09 -2.84 -16.68
CA LYS A 17 9.33 -2.84 -15.89
C LYS A 17 9.69 -1.42 -15.54
N MET A 18 9.87 -1.14 -14.25
CA MET A 18 10.26 0.17 -13.73
C MET A 18 11.52 0.04 -12.89
N GLU A 19 12.42 1.00 -13.05
CA GLU A 19 13.73 1.04 -12.38
C GLU A 19 13.96 2.42 -11.76
N ASN A 20 15.11 2.62 -11.12
CA ASN A 20 15.54 3.90 -10.56
C ASN A 20 14.69 4.46 -9.41
N PHE A 21 13.99 3.62 -8.67
CA PHE A 21 13.25 4.09 -7.50
C PHE A 21 14.18 4.71 -6.46
N LYS A 22 13.73 5.83 -5.89
CA LYS A 22 14.42 6.62 -4.88
C LYS A 22 13.75 6.49 -3.52
N LEU A 23 14.17 7.31 -2.57
CA LEU A 23 13.54 7.35 -1.25
C LEU A 23 12.07 7.76 -1.33
N ILE A 24 11.73 8.70 -2.24
CA ILE A 24 10.36 9.18 -2.47
C ILE A 24 10.05 9.07 -3.96
N ASN A 25 8.95 8.40 -4.29
CA ASN A 25 8.57 8.11 -5.66
C ASN A 25 7.15 8.58 -5.91
N PHE A 26 6.97 9.45 -6.89
CA PHE A 26 5.66 9.90 -7.32
C PHE A 26 5.29 9.27 -8.65
N PHE A 27 4.05 8.78 -8.73
CA PHE A 27 3.44 8.30 -9.97
C PHE A 27 2.33 9.25 -10.37
N THR A 28 2.46 9.84 -11.55
CA THR A 28 1.48 10.75 -12.17
C THR A 28 0.96 10.16 -13.48
N GLY A 29 0.09 10.87 -14.16
CA GLY A 29 -0.52 10.48 -15.44
C GLY A 29 -2.04 10.54 -15.38
N ASP A 30 -2.68 10.30 -16.52
CA ASP A 30 -4.13 10.32 -16.65
C ASP A 30 -4.87 9.30 -15.78
N ASN A 31 -6.18 9.47 -15.69
CA ASN A 31 -7.01 8.48 -15.03
C ASN A 31 -6.93 7.16 -15.79
N ASP A 32 -6.96 6.05 -15.04
CA ASP A 32 -6.89 4.68 -15.58
C ASP A 32 -5.56 4.28 -16.24
N THR A 33 -4.48 5.06 -16.06
CA THR A 33 -3.14 4.68 -16.53
C THR A 33 -2.45 3.62 -15.66
N GLY A 34 -3.08 3.20 -14.57
CA GLY A 34 -2.56 2.13 -13.72
C GLY A 34 -1.70 2.59 -12.53
N LYS A 35 -1.68 3.88 -12.20
CA LYS A 35 -0.92 4.44 -11.05
C LYS A 35 -1.12 3.66 -9.76
N THR A 36 -2.37 3.48 -9.36
CA THR A 36 -2.69 2.71 -8.14
C THR A 36 -2.32 1.24 -8.28
N ASN A 37 -2.40 0.66 -9.51
CA ASN A 37 -2.01 -0.73 -9.72
C ASN A 37 -0.50 -0.96 -9.50
N ILE A 38 0.35 0.03 -9.78
CA ILE A 38 1.78 -0.03 -9.43
C ILE A 38 1.95 -0.03 -7.91
N LEU A 39 1.28 0.88 -7.19
CA LEU A 39 1.33 0.89 -5.72
C LEU A 39 0.91 -0.46 -5.14
N GLU A 40 -0.16 -1.04 -5.67
CA GLU A 40 -0.67 -2.34 -5.22
C GLU A 40 0.34 -3.47 -5.45
N THR A 41 0.97 -3.54 -6.63
CA THR A 41 1.97 -4.59 -6.92
C THR A 41 3.19 -4.47 -6.03
N LEU A 42 3.70 -3.26 -5.83
CA LEU A 42 4.80 -3.00 -4.91
C LEU A 42 4.42 -3.37 -3.47
N TYR A 43 3.22 -2.97 -3.02
CA TYR A 43 2.72 -3.31 -1.69
C TYR A 43 2.56 -4.82 -1.50
N ILE A 44 1.96 -5.54 -2.46
CA ILE A 44 1.84 -7.00 -2.40
C ILE A 44 3.22 -7.63 -2.24
N ASN A 45 4.20 -7.22 -3.04
CA ASN A 45 5.52 -7.85 -3.03
C ASN A 45 6.43 -7.41 -1.87
N THR A 46 6.05 -6.39 -1.08
CA THR A 46 6.68 -6.12 0.21
C THR A 46 6.23 -7.08 1.31
N GLY A 47 5.18 -7.86 1.06
CA GLY A 47 4.78 -8.98 1.90
C GLY A 47 5.73 -10.14 1.73
N PHE A 48 6.81 -10.19 2.48
CA PHE A 48 7.67 -11.36 2.56
C PHE A 48 7.92 -11.74 4.01
N TYR A 49 7.91 -13.02 4.25
CA TYR A 49 8.22 -13.61 5.54
C TYR A 49 9.65 -14.16 5.52
N ASP A 50 10.46 -13.75 6.48
CA ASP A 50 11.80 -14.28 6.67
C ASP A 50 11.77 -15.43 7.70
N PRO A 51 11.99 -16.69 7.25
CA PRO A 51 11.98 -17.84 8.17
C PRO A 51 13.11 -17.81 9.19
N ALA A 52 14.23 -17.14 8.90
CA ALA A 52 15.39 -17.11 9.79
C ALA A 52 15.13 -16.21 11.00
N THR A 53 14.43 -15.08 10.80
CA THR A 53 14.09 -14.14 11.87
C THR A 53 12.68 -14.36 12.42
N ASN A 54 11.89 -15.22 11.80
CA ASN A 54 10.47 -15.43 12.10
C ASN A 54 9.65 -14.13 12.07
N GLN A 55 9.97 -13.22 11.15
CA GLN A 55 9.35 -11.90 11.01
C GLN A 55 8.88 -11.66 9.59
N GLY A 56 7.84 -10.86 9.44
CA GLY A 56 7.32 -10.41 8.15
C GLY A 56 5.81 -10.50 8.04
N SER A 57 5.31 -10.09 6.89
CA SER A 57 3.93 -10.25 6.43
C SER A 57 3.92 -11.18 5.23
N PHE A 58 2.74 -11.51 4.72
CA PHE A 58 2.66 -12.35 3.53
C PHE A 58 2.04 -11.56 2.35
N PRO A 59 2.47 -11.84 1.11
CA PRO A 59 1.87 -11.21 -0.08
C PRO A 59 0.35 -11.37 -0.14
N LEU A 60 -0.15 -12.48 0.36
CA LEU A 60 -1.57 -12.78 0.44
C LEU A 60 -2.32 -11.79 1.35
N ASP A 61 -1.77 -11.47 2.52
CA ASP A 61 -2.41 -10.53 3.45
C ASP A 61 -2.51 -9.13 2.83
N HIS A 62 -1.47 -8.73 2.10
CA HIS A 62 -1.47 -7.46 1.36
C HIS A 62 -2.50 -7.47 0.23
N ALA A 63 -2.67 -8.57 -0.50
CA ALA A 63 -3.68 -8.70 -1.54
C ALA A 63 -5.12 -8.64 -0.96
N VAL A 64 -5.34 -9.21 0.22
CA VAL A 64 -6.62 -9.11 0.95
C VAL A 64 -6.87 -7.65 1.34
N ASN A 65 -5.89 -6.98 1.94
CA ASN A 65 -6.00 -5.56 2.31
C ASN A 65 -6.37 -4.67 1.11
N ILE A 66 -5.74 -4.90 -0.06
CA ILE A 66 -6.09 -4.17 -1.29
C ILE A 66 -7.57 -4.38 -1.66
N SER A 67 -8.05 -5.62 -1.57
CA SER A 67 -9.45 -5.93 -1.88
C SER A 67 -10.41 -5.22 -0.94
N GLU A 68 -10.06 -5.11 0.34
CA GLU A 68 -10.83 -4.35 1.33
C GLU A 68 -10.81 -2.84 1.02
N PHE A 69 -9.64 -2.27 0.70
CA PHE A 69 -9.52 -0.86 0.33
C PHE A 69 -10.31 -0.51 -0.92
N ARG A 70 -10.33 -1.43 -1.90
CA ARG A 70 -11.12 -1.29 -3.13
C ARG A 70 -12.60 -1.63 -2.94
N LYS A 71 -13.02 -2.09 -1.75
CA LYS A 71 -14.37 -2.60 -1.48
C LYS A 71 -14.76 -3.74 -2.43
N ILE A 72 -13.78 -4.49 -2.91
CA ILE A 72 -13.99 -5.65 -3.78
C ILE A 72 -14.34 -6.85 -2.89
N LYS A 73 -15.56 -7.32 -3.00
CA LYS A 73 -15.93 -8.57 -2.35
C LYS A 73 -15.27 -9.73 -3.07
N LEU A 74 -14.31 -10.38 -2.43
CA LEU A 74 -13.60 -11.51 -3.01
C LEU A 74 -14.56 -12.72 -3.13
N ASN A 75 -14.88 -13.05 -4.36
CA ASN A 75 -15.66 -14.22 -4.78
C ASN A 75 -15.01 -14.85 -6.01
N GLU A 76 -15.60 -15.91 -6.57
CA GLU A 76 -15.04 -16.61 -7.73
C GLU A 76 -14.71 -15.70 -8.90
N ASP A 77 -15.63 -14.81 -9.28
CA ASP A 77 -15.47 -13.91 -10.41
C ASP A 77 -14.42 -12.85 -10.11
N ASN A 78 -14.45 -12.28 -8.91
CA ASN A 78 -13.57 -11.18 -8.52
C ASN A 78 -12.12 -11.62 -8.27
N LEU A 79 -11.86 -12.90 -7.98
CA LEU A 79 -10.48 -13.40 -7.92
C LEU A 79 -9.74 -13.26 -9.26
N LYS A 80 -10.46 -13.34 -10.38
CA LYS A 80 -9.87 -13.18 -11.73
C LYS A 80 -9.53 -11.72 -12.04
N THR A 81 -10.11 -10.75 -11.33
CA THR A 81 -9.85 -9.31 -11.55
C THR A 81 -8.42 -8.88 -11.22
N PHE A 82 -7.65 -9.70 -10.53
CA PHE A 82 -6.22 -9.48 -10.35
C PHE A 82 -5.42 -9.71 -11.64
N PHE A 83 -5.92 -10.52 -12.57
CA PHE A 83 -5.23 -10.88 -13.79
C PHE A 83 -5.53 -9.88 -14.91
N HIS A 84 -4.55 -9.69 -15.80
CA HIS A 84 -4.71 -8.84 -16.98
C HIS A 84 -5.84 -9.35 -17.85
N GLN A 85 -6.78 -8.45 -18.19
CA GLN A 85 -8.00 -8.82 -18.94
C GLN A 85 -8.77 -10.00 -18.34
N GLN A 86 -8.61 -10.26 -17.04
CA GLN A 86 -9.19 -11.39 -16.31
C GLN A 86 -8.80 -12.78 -16.85
N SER A 87 -7.74 -12.84 -17.70
CA SER A 87 -7.22 -14.12 -18.22
C SER A 87 -6.32 -14.77 -17.18
N THR A 88 -6.68 -15.99 -16.79
CA THR A 88 -5.92 -16.82 -15.85
C THR A 88 -5.04 -17.86 -16.56
N ASP A 89 -4.86 -17.72 -17.89
CA ASP A 89 -4.05 -18.65 -18.67
C ASP A 89 -2.57 -18.60 -18.32
N GLU A 90 -2.10 -17.40 -17.99
CA GLU A 90 -0.75 -17.15 -17.50
C GLU A 90 -0.77 -16.67 -16.04
N PRO A 91 0.23 -17.01 -15.24
CA PRO A 91 0.34 -16.53 -13.88
C PRO A 91 0.65 -15.03 -13.84
N ILE A 92 0.26 -14.36 -12.76
CA ILE A 92 0.83 -13.06 -12.43
C ILE A 92 2.26 -13.28 -11.97
N SER A 93 3.19 -12.46 -12.46
CA SER A 93 4.57 -12.43 -11.98
C SER A 93 4.94 -11.02 -11.56
N ILE A 94 5.43 -10.87 -10.34
CA ILE A 94 5.95 -9.62 -9.81
C ILE A 94 7.35 -9.91 -9.30
N CYS A 95 8.35 -9.25 -9.88
CA CYS A 95 9.74 -9.39 -9.48
C CYS A 95 10.25 -8.04 -8.98
N THR A 96 10.52 -7.94 -7.69
CA THR A 96 10.99 -6.69 -7.08
C THR A 96 12.45 -6.85 -6.67
N GLU A 97 13.28 -5.92 -7.10
CA GLU A 97 14.68 -5.82 -6.71
C GLU A 97 14.83 -4.89 -5.52
N PHE A 98 15.41 -5.41 -4.46
CA PHE A 98 15.82 -4.69 -3.27
C PHE A 98 17.35 -4.54 -3.29
N GLU A 99 17.93 -3.63 -2.52
CA GLU A 99 19.38 -3.37 -2.51
C GLU A 99 20.28 -4.61 -2.47
N HIS A 100 19.82 -5.68 -1.81
CA HIS A 100 20.64 -6.87 -1.59
C HIS A 100 19.98 -8.18 -2.00
N THR A 101 18.78 -8.12 -2.58
CA THR A 101 18.04 -9.32 -2.94
C THR A 101 16.94 -9.02 -3.96
N THR A 102 16.61 -10.02 -4.73
CA THR A 102 15.47 -9.99 -5.64
C THR A 102 14.40 -10.94 -5.13
N ILE A 103 13.19 -10.45 -5.01
CA ILE A 103 12.06 -11.25 -4.52
C ILE A 103 11.06 -11.47 -5.67
N PRO A 104 11.04 -12.69 -6.23
CA PRO A 104 10.03 -13.08 -7.20
C PRO A 104 8.76 -13.53 -6.46
N LEU A 105 7.61 -13.02 -6.92
CA LEU A 105 6.29 -13.48 -6.53
C LEU A 105 5.54 -13.97 -7.75
N THR A 106 5.01 -15.18 -7.68
CA THR A 106 4.13 -15.72 -8.71
C THR A 106 2.76 -16.03 -8.11
N ILE A 107 1.68 -15.52 -8.74
CA ILE A 107 0.31 -15.80 -8.32
C ILE A 107 -0.38 -16.60 -9.41
N LYS A 108 -0.89 -17.80 -9.06
CA LYS A 108 -1.57 -18.70 -9.98
C LYS A 108 -3.04 -18.85 -9.62
N TYR A 109 -3.87 -18.96 -10.64
CA TYR A 109 -5.25 -19.43 -10.54
C TYR A 109 -5.27 -20.85 -11.08
N PRO A 110 -5.25 -21.90 -10.22
CA PRO A 110 -5.23 -23.28 -10.68
C PRO A 110 -6.47 -23.58 -11.50
N LYS A 111 -6.28 -24.06 -12.72
CA LYS A 111 -7.39 -24.66 -13.48
C LYS A 111 -7.83 -25.93 -12.76
N SER A 112 -9.13 -26.19 -12.73
CA SER A 112 -9.65 -27.45 -12.22
C SER A 112 -9.07 -28.60 -13.01
N GLU A 113 -8.07 -29.31 -12.46
CA GLU A 113 -7.73 -30.61 -12.97
C GLU A 113 -8.89 -31.54 -12.65
N SER A 114 -9.56 -32.06 -13.68
CA SER A 114 -10.45 -33.20 -13.54
C SER A 114 -9.57 -34.38 -13.18
N TYR A 115 -9.44 -34.67 -11.89
CA TYR A 115 -8.91 -35.94 -11.45
C TYR A 115 -9.95 -36.99 -11.81
N ASP A 116 -9.79 -37.65 -12.95
CA ASP A 116 -10.37 -38.94 -13.19
C ASP A 116 -9.79 -39.91 -12.14
N LYS A 117 -10.47 -40.07 -11.01
CA LYS A 117 -10.23 -41.20 -10.13
C LYS A 117 -10.54 -42.46 -10.96
N LYS A 118 -9.50 -43.15 -11.46
CA LYS A 118 -9.62 -44.52 -11.81
C LYS A 118 -10.07 -45.26 -10.53
N ILE A 119 -11.34 -45.62 -10.50
CA ILE A 119 -11.86 -46.55 -9.52
C ILE A 119 -11.36 -47.91 -9.97
N ASP A 120 -10.35 -48.45 -9.27
CA ASP A 120 -10.02 -49.87 -9.38
C ASP A 120 -11.22 -50.66 -8.86
N LEU A 121 -11.97 -51.22 -9.83
CA LEU A 121 -13.06 -52.16 -9.58
C LEU A 121 -12.47 -53.53 -9.29
N ASP A 122 -12.01 -53.74 -8.05
CA ASP A 122 -11.83 -55.07 -7.51
C ASP A 122 -12.29 -55.01 -6.03
N ASN A 123 -13.58 -55.24 -5.83
CA ASN A 123 -14.20 -56.05 -4.80
C ASN A 123 -15.71 -55.75 -4.67
N ASP A 124 -16.46 -56.83 -4.81
CA ASP A 124 -17.91 -56.90 -4.68
C ASP A 124 -18.43 -56.29 -3.37
N ASN A 125 -19.13 -55.15 -3.48
CA ASN A 125 -20.32 -54.89 -2.67
C ASN A 125 -21.09 -53.71 -3.28
N ILE A 126 -22.25 -54.07 -3.82
CA ILE A 126 -23.20 -53.17 -4.47
C ILE A 126 -23.82 -52.26 -3.39
N ASN A 127 -23.41 -51.00 -3.33
CA ASN A 127 -24.25 -49.94 -2.83
C ASN A 127 -24.27 -48.83 -3.90
N THR A 128 -25.43 -48.70 -4.53
CA THR A 128 -25.73 -47.69 -5.54
C THR A 128 -25.60 -46.30 -4.94
N THR A 129 -24.48 -45.65 -5.16
CA THR A 129 -24.31 -44.20 -5.01
C THR A 129 -24.33 -43.57 -6.39
N ASN A 130 -25.19 -42.59 -6.57
CA ASN A 130 -25.40 -41.85 -7.80
C ASN A 130 -24.07 -41.28 -8.34
N PRO A 131 -23.80 -41.37 -9.67
CA PRO A 131 -22.57 -40.81 -10.27
C PRO A 131 -22.75 -39.32 -10.51
N THR A 132 -22.76 -38.52 -9.47
CA THR A 132 -22.77 -37.02 -9.57
C THR A 132 -21.93 -36.37 -8.49
N ASP A 133 -20.88 -37.00 -8.01
CA ASP A 133 -19.82 -36.29 -7.29
C ASP A 133 -18.91 -35.57 -8.31
N ARG A 134 -19.44 -34.50 -8.90
CA ARG A 134 -18.59 -33.47 -9.48
C ARG A 134 -17.77 -32.90 -8.33
N THR A 135 -16.48 -33.19 -8.32
CA THR A 135 -15.54 -32.55 -7.42
C THR A 135 -15.58 -31.06 -7.77
N ILE A 136 -16.36 -30.29 -7.03
CA ILE A 136 -16.43 -28.83 -7.20
C ILE A 136 -15.08 -28.33 -6.72
N THR A 137 -14.20 -28.04 -7.66
CA THR A 137 -12.92 -27.37 -7.36
C THR A 137 -13.23 -25.96 -6.93
N LYS A 138 -12.93 -25.66 -5.67
CA LYS A 138 -13.16 -24.33 -5.12
C LYS A 138 -12.23 -23.33 -5.81
N PRO A 139 -12.72 -22.14 -6.22
CA PRO A 139 -11.88 -21.07 -6.76
C PRO A 139 -10.81 -20.68 -5.77
N GLN A 140 -9.54 -20.60 -6.24
CA GLN A 140 -8.42 -20.32 -5.35
C GLN A 140 -7.32 -19.55 -6.07
N LEU A 141 -6.53 -18.76 -5.30
CA LEU A 141 -5.28 -18.19 -5.71
C LEU A 141 -4.13 -18.81 -4.91
N GLN A 142 -3.04 -19.12 -5.60
CA GLN A 142 -1.83 -19.67 -4.99
C GLN A 142 -0.69 -18.69 -5.16
N PHE A 143 -0.07 -18.30 -4.04
CA PHE A 143 1.03 -17.34 -3.96
C PHE A 143 2.34 -18.07 -3.72
N PHE A 144 3.25 -18.03 -4.70
CA PHE A 144 4.59 -18.61 -4.64
C PHE A 144 5.59 -17.46 -4.48
N TYR A 145 6.14 -17.28 -3.30
CA TYR A 145 7.07 -16.19 -2.98
C TYR A 145 8.47 -16.68 -2.52
N ASN A 146 8.60 -17.98 -2.32
CA ASN A 146 9.87 -18.62 -1.97
C ASN A 146 9.88 -20.04 -2.55
N SER A 147 10.92 -20.38 -3.33
CA SER A 147 11.03 -21.69 -3.98
C SER A 147 11.12 -22.87 -3.01
N SER A 148 11.56 -22.60 -1.78
CA SER A 148 11.72 -23.62 -0.72
C SER A 148 10.47 -23.80 0.13
N LEU A 149 9.46 -22.96 -0.04
CA LEU A 149 8.22 -23.01 0.74
C LEU A 149 7.02 -23.38 -0.14
N PRO A 150 6.06 -24.16 0.39
CA PRO A 150 4.83 -24.40 -0.33
C PRO A 150 4.03 -23.10 -0.50
N PRO A 151 3.17 -22.99 -1.53
CA PRO A 151 2.41 -21.80 -1.78
C PRO A 151 1.43 -21.49 -0.65
N ILE A 152 1.22 -20.20 -0.41
CA ILE A 152 0.11 -19.74 0.41
C ILE A 152 -1.14 -19.75 -0.48
N THR A 153 -2.24 -20.27 0.04
CA THR A 153 -3.46 -20.44 -0.75
C THR A 153 -4.60 -19.64 -0.16
N MET A 154 -5.26 -18.85 -0.99
CA MET A 154 -6.53 -18.19 -0.73
C MET A 154 -7.63 -18.95 -1.48
N THR A 155 -8.58 -19.55 -0.77
CA THR A 155 -9.68 -20.32 -1.33
C THR A 155 -11.00 -19.64 -1.02
N TYR A 156 -11.82 -19.41 -2.04
CA TYR A 156 -13.20 -18.97 -1.84
C TYR A 156 -14.09 -20.19 -1.54
N GLU A 157 -14.84 -20.14 -0.44
CA GLU A 157 -15.81 -21.14 -0.04
C GLU A 157 -17.23 -20.67 -0.35
N PRO A 158 -17.84 -21.07 -1.50
CA PRO A 158 -19.15 -20.57 -1.92
C PRO A 158 -20.25 -20.86 -0.91
N GLU A 159 -20.20 -22.02 -0.27
CA GLU A 159 -21.21 -22.46 0.73
C GLU A 159 -21.24 -21.54 1.95
N LYS A 160 -20.08 -21.09 2.39
CA LYS A 160 -19.92 -20.18 3.54
C LYS A 160 -19.91 -18.71 3.15
N ARG A 161 -19.83 -18.42 1.85
CA ARG A 161 -19.60 -17.07 1.29
C ARG A 161 -18.40 -16.37 1.94
N ASN A 162 -17.35 -17.12 2.22
CA ASN A 162 -16.16 -16.67 2.95
C ASN A 162 -14.88 -17.08 2.23
N LEU A 163 -13.78 -16.43 2.59
CA LEU A 163 -12.43 -16.78 2.18
C LEU A 163 -11.76 -17.60 3.27
N SER A 164 -11.14 -18.70 2.89
CA SER A 164 -10.23 -19.44 3.75
C SER A 164 -8.79 -19.18 3.29
N LEU A 165 -7.91 -18.87 4.23
CA LEU A 165 -6.51 -18.63 4.02
C LEU A 165 -5.74 -19.84 4.58
N ARG A 166 -4.91 -20.46 3.77
CA ARG A 166 -4.06 -21.56 4.19
C ARG A 166 -2.58 -21.19 4.06
N HIS A 167 -1.95 -21.06 5.21
CA HIS A 167 -0.49 -20.90 5.32
C HIS A 167 0.11 -22.25 5.74
N PRO A 168 0.92 -22.87 4.92
CA PRO A 168 1.38 -24.26 5.18
C PRO A 168 2.27 -24.42 6.42
N ASN A 169 2.76 -23.34 7.00
CA ASN A 169 3.66 -23.34 8.17
C ASN A 169 3.18 -22.42 9.30
N LEU A 170 1.90 -22.08 9.38
CA LEU A 170 1.36 -21.21 10.45
C LEU A 170 1.68 -21.70 11.86
N ASP A 171 1.71 -23.02 12.06
CA ASP A 171 2.02 -23.62 13.37
C ASP A 171 3.49 -23.41 13.79
N LYS A 172 4.37 -23.08 12.84
CA LYS A 172 5.81 -22.79 13.07
C LYS A 172 6.12 -21.30 13.08
N ILE A 173 5.20 -20.49 12.59
CA ILE A 173 5.34 -19.03 12.54
C ILE A 173 4.93 -18.51 13.91
N GLY A 174 5.89 -18.28 14.78
CA GLY A 174 5.65 -17.64 16.06
C GLY A 174 4.95 -16.29 15.88
N GLN A 175 4.22 -15.84 16.89
CA GLN A 175 3.29 -14.71 16.91
C GLN A 175 3.89 -13.31 16.63
N THR A 176 5.07 -13.20 16.05
CA THR A 176 5.70 -11.92 15.72
C THR A 176 5.43 -11.50 14.28
N TYR A 177 4.16 -11.25 13.99
CA TYR A 177 3.77 -10.56 12.76
C TYR A 177 4.34 -9.14 12.80
N LYS A 178 5.30 -8.83 11.94
CA LYS A 178 5.87 -7.48 11.83
C LYS A 178 5.52 -6.92 10.47
N GLU A 179 4.63 -5.96 10.46
CA GLU A 179 4.25 -5.23 9.27
C GLU A 179 5.43 -4.34 8.82
N HIS A 180 5.95 -4.57 7.61
CA HIS A 180 7.04 -3.79 7.04
C HIS A 180 6.56 -2.69 6.11
N ALA A 181 5.30 -2.73 5.69
CA ALA A 181 4.69 -1.81 4.75
C ALA A 181 3.29 -1.43 5.18
N ILE A 182 2.91 -0.19 4.94
CA ILE A 182 1.53 0.29 5.11
C ILE A 182 1.06 0.93 3.81
N PHE A 183 -0.19 0.66 3.46
CA PHE A 183 -0.90 1.29 2.36
C PHE A 183 -1.95 2.26 2.91
N ILE A 184 -1.88 3.52 2.50
CA ILE A 184 -2.88 4.55 2.79
C ILE A 184 -3.75 4.73 1.55
N PRO A 185 -4.99 4.19 1.54
CA PRO A 185 -5.90 4.33 0.42
C PRO A 185 -6.50 5.74 0.34
N ILE A 186 -7.21 6.02 -0.73
CA ILE A 186 -7.96 7.27 -0.91
C ILE A 186 -8.94 7.48 0.25
N GLU A 187 -9.71 6.45 0.58
CA GLU A 187 -10.58 6.47 1.76
C GLU A 187 -9.80 6.05 3.01
N LEU A 188 -9.56 7.01 3.89
CA LEU A 188 -8.72 6.81 5.07
C LEU A 188 -9.40 5.90 6.11
N SER A 189 -8.65 4.92 6.56
CA SER A 189 -8.95 4.19 7.80
C SER A 189 -8.06 4.72 8.92
N ILE A 190 -8.65 5.09 10.05
CA ILE A 190 -7.90 5.56 11.23
C ILE A 190 -7.25 4.43 12.03
N ILE A 191 -7.46 3.17 11.64
CA ILE A 191 -6.96 2.01 12.40
C ILE A 191 -5.44 2.03 12.53
N ASN A 192 -4.73 2.33 11.44
CA ASN A 192 -3.27 2.40 11.45
C ASN A 192 -2.77 3.59 12.28
N SER A 193 -3.47 4.72 12.21
CA SER A 193 -3.16 5.90 13.04
C SER A 193 -3.36 5.61 14.53
N LEU A 194 -4.43 4.88 14.86
CA LEU A 194 -4.72 4.50 16.23
C LEU A 194 -3.62 3.58 16.80
N LYS A 195 -3.26 2.53 16.04
CA LYS A 195 -2.15 1.64 16.39
C LYS A 195 -0.82 2.38 16.56
N ALA A 196 -0.54 3.33 15.66
CA ALA A 196 0.65 4.16 15.73
C ALA A 196 0.65 5.05 16.99
N LEU A 197 -0.45 5.75 17.26
CA LEU A 197 -0.59 6.60 18.45
C LEU A 197 -0.42 5.79 19.76
N GLN A 198 -1.05 4.62 19.85
CA GLN A 198 -0.89 3.70 20.99
C GLN A 198 0.56 3.26 21.18
N SER A 199 1.24 2.90 20.07
CA SER A 199 2.65 2.52 20.10
C SER A 199 3.56 3.67 20.53
N LEU A 200 3.31 4.90 20.04
CA LEU A 200 4.07 6.09 20.43
C LEU A 200 3.91 6.39 21.93
N ARG A 201 2.71 6.24 22.47
CA ARG A 201 2.46 6.39 23.91
C ARG A 201 3.20 5.35 24.74
N LEU A 202 3.17 4.08 24.34
CA LEU A 202 3.93 3.02 25.02
C LEU A 202 5.44 3.30 25.03
N LYS A 203 5.94 4.00 24.02
CA LYS A 203 7.36 4.40 23.91
C LYS A 203 7.65 5.76 24.53
N SER A 204 6.65 6.46 25.10
CA SER A 204 6.72 7.86 25.58
C SER A 204 7.26 8.83 24.51
N LYS A 205 6.80 8.66 23.26
CA LYS A 205 7.21 9.42 22.08
C LYS A 205 6.05 10.18 21.41
N GLU A 206 4.89 10.25 22.06
CA GLU A 206 3.74 10.98 21.53
C GLU A 206 4.03 12.47 21.30
N TRP A 207 4.97 13.03 22.07
CA TRP A 207 5.41 14.41 21.92
C TRP A 207 6.04 14.70 20.54
N GLU A 208 6.77 13.72 19.94
CA GLU A 208 7.33 13.85 18.59
C GLU A 208 6.20 14.06 17.55
N LEU A 209 5.08 13.36 17.73
CA LEU A 209 3.90 13.54 16.88
C LEU A 209 3.28 14.92 17.08
N ILE A 210 3.15 15.39 18.31
CA ILE A 210 2.58 16.72 18.61
C ILE A 210 3.43 17.81 17.97
N GLU A 211 4.75 17.77 18.10
CA GLU A 211 5.65 18.73 17.44
C GLU A 211 5.45 18.79 15.92
N VAL A 212 5.30 17.62 15.27
CA VAL A 212 5.02 17.55 13.85
C VAL A 212 3.64 18.10 13.50
N LEU A 213 2.62 17.79 14.29
CA LEU A 213 1.27 18.32 14.09
C LEU A 213 1.20 19.84 14.26
N GLN A 214 2.03 20.41 15.13
CA GLN A 214 2.14 21.86 15.34
C GLN A 214 2.75 22.59 14.14
N CYS A 215 3.53 21.94 13.29
CA CYS A 215 3.93 22.53 12.01
C CYS A 215 2.70 22.79 11.11
N PHE A 216 1.69 21.96 11.18
CA PHE A 216 0.45 22.10 10.41
C PHE A 216 -0.58 23.04 11.10
N ASN A 217 -0.70 22.93 12.40
CA ASN A 217 -1.55 23.78 13.23
C ASN A 217 -0.91 24.01 14.60
N PRO A 218 -0.34 25.21 14.86
CA PRO A 218 0.37 25.54 16.10
C PRO A 218 -0.46 25.42 17.38
N ASP A 219 -1.78 25.47 17.28
CA ASP A 219 -2.68 25.42 18.42
C ASP A 219 -2.94 24.00 18.92
N ILE A 220 -2.38 22.97 18.31
CA ILE A 220 -2.53 21.59 18.76
C ILE A 220 -1.72 21.38 20.04
N LEU A 221 -2.41 20.92 21.08
CA LEU A 221 -1.84 20.67 22.41
C LEU A 221 -1.57 19.18 22.64
N ASN A 222 -2.47 18.31 22.17
CA ASN A 222 -2.40 16.88 22.45
C ASN A 222 -3.22 16.07 21.45
N ALA A 223 -2.89 14.76 21.35
CA ALA A 223 -3.65 13.76 20.62
C ALA A 223 -3.85 12.53 21.49
N GLU A 224 -5.06 12.06 21.66
CA GLU A 224 -5.39 10.98 22.58
C GLU A 224 -6.28 9.92 21.94
N ASP A 225 -6.06 8.65 22.34
CA ASP A 225 -7.00 7.57 22.13
C ASP A 225 -7.98 7.53 23.30
N ILE A 226 -9.26 7.70 22.99
CA ILE A 226 -10.36 7.55 23.95
C ILE A 226 -11.34 6.54 23.35
N ASN A 227 -11.41 5.36 23.95
CA ASN A 227 -12.31 4.27 23.53
C ASN A 227 -12.20 3.89 22.04
N GLY A 228 -10.98 3.82 21.49
CA GLY A 228 -10.74 3.46 20.09
C GLY A 228 -11.01 4.59 19.09
N SER A 229 -11.16 5.81 19.57
CA SER A 229 -11.30 7.01 18.75
C SER A 229 -10.19 8.02 19.08
N ILE A 230 -9.68 8.68 18.05
CA ILE A 230 -8.61 9.68 18.19
C ILE A 230 -9.23 11.04 18.42
N TYR A 231 -8.84 11.69 19.52
CA TYR A 231 -9.22 13.06 19.87
C TYR A 231 -8.00 13.97 19.82
N ILE A 232 -8.18 15.14 19.23
CA ILE A 232 -7.19 16.21 19.17
C ILE A 232 -7.62 17.32 20.11
N GLN A 233 -6.72 17.73 20.99
CA GLN A 233 -6.92 18.88 21.87
C GLN A 233 -6.31 20.10 21.21
N VAL A 234 -7.11 21.14 21.02
CA VAL A 234 -6.69 22.40 20.40
C VAL A 234 -6.90 23.53 21.38
N LYS A 235 -5.92 24.41 21.46
CA LYS A 235 -5.94 25.59 22.34
C LYS A 235 -7.22 26.38 22.15
N ASP A 236 -7.88 26.70 23.26
CA ASP A 236 -8.99 27.64 23.27
C ASP A 236 -8.47 29.03 23.71
N GLU A 237 -8.47 29.96 22.76
CA GLU A 237 -8.01 31.33 23.00
C GLU A 237 -8.82 32.08 24.09
N LYS A 238 -10.02 31.60 24.42
CA LYS A 238 -10.85 32.16 25.48
C LYS A 238 -10.43 31.72 26.87
N LEU A 239 -9.59 30.71 26.98
CA LEU A 239 -9.09 30.21 28.25
C LEU A 239 -7.79 30.94 28.65
N PRO A 240 -7.66 31.35 29.94
CA PRO A 240 -6.38 31.84 30.42
C PRO A 240 -5.29 30.75 30.36
N LEU A 241 -4.03 31.15 30.28
CA LEU A 241 -2.88 30.23 30.11
C LEU A 241 -2.83 29.13 31.17
N GLU A 242 -3.22 29.45 32.41
CA GLU A 242 -3.25 28.50 33.54
C GLU A 242 -4.26 27.37 33.32
N ARG A 243 -5.30 27.63 32.53
CA ARG A 243 -6.38 26.68 32.21
C ARG A 243 -6.34 26.10 30.82
N ILE A 244 -5.27 26.30 30.07
CA ILE A 244 -5.14 25.85 28.69
C ILE A 244 -5.30 24.32 28.54
N LYS A 245 -4.96 23.56 29.59
CA LYS A 245 -5.15 22.10 29.66
C LYS A 245 -6.61 21.66 29.68
N GLU A 246 -7.53 22.59 29.93
CA GLU A 246 -8.97 22.37 29.91
C GLU A 246 -9.57 22.63 28.51
N SER A 247 -8.74 22.97 27.52
CA SER A 247 -9.16 23.18 26.13
C SER A 247 -9.92 21.98 25.59
N PRO A 248 -10.92 22.21 24.72
CA PRO A 248 -11.81 21.16 24.28
C PRO A 248 -11.07 20.13 23.38
N LYS A 249 -11.46 18.87 23.51
CA LYS A 249 -11.02 17.78 22.66
C LYS A 249 -12.07 17.53 21.57
N ARG A 250 -11.64 17.36 20.33
CA ARG A 250 -12.50 17.11 19.18
C ARG A 250 -12.03 15.84 18.48
N LEU A 251 -12.96 15.06 17.94
CA LEU A 251 -12.64 13.88 17.13
C LEU A 251 -11.78 14.27 15.92
N LEU A 252 -10.79 13.46 15.60
CA LEU A 252 -9.86 13.67 14.48
C LEU A 252 -10.61 13.88 13.16
N ASN A 253 -11.65 13.11 12.88
CA ASN A 253 -12.43 13.20 11.64
C ASN A 253 -13.24 14.49 11.49
N LEU A 254 -13.37 15.31 12.56
CA LEU A 254 -14.00 16.63 12.50
C LEU A 254 -13.06 17.76 12.03
N PHE A 255 -11.76 17.46 11.87
CA PHE A 255 -10.77 18.43 11.38
C PHE A 255 -10.67 18.50 9.85
N GLY A 256 -11.44 17.71 9.14
CA GLY A 256 -11.38 17.61 7.69
C GLY A 256 -10.33 16.59 7.19
N TRP A 257 -10.50 16.19 5.93
CA TRP A 257 -9.72 15.11 5.33
C TRP A 257 -8.21 15.38 5.28
N GLY A 258 -7.82 16.59 4.93
CA GLY A 258 -6.42 16.96 4.80
C GLY A 258 -5.65 16.83 6.11
N PHE A 259 -6.22 17.31 7.22
CA PHE A 259 -5.61 17.15 8.53
C PHE A 259 -5.60 15.69 8.98
N THR A 260 -6.68 14.95 8.72
CA THR A 260 -6.74 13.52 9.05
C THR A 260 -5.67 12.74 8.28
N LYS A 261 -5.45 13.05 7.00
CA LYS A 261 -4.40 12.44 6.19
C LYS A 261 -3.00 12.80 6.70
N PHE A 262 -2.78 14.07 7.03
CA PHE A 262 -1.53 14.53 7.63
C PHE A 262 -1.23 13.80 8.94
N PHE A 263 -2.21 13.76 9.86
CA PHE A 263 -2.11 13.03 11.12
C PHE A 263 -1.78 11.55 10.90
N THR A 264 -2.51 10.90 10.00
CA THR A 264 -2.31 9.49 9.68
C THR A 264 -0.90 9.23 9.16
N THR A 265 -0.46 9.99 8.18
CA THR A 265 0.88 9.86 7.60
C THR A 265 1.97 10.13 8.63
N ALA A 266 1.87 11.22 9.38
CA ALA A 266 2.84 11.59 10.41
C ALA A 266 2.94 10.55 11.52
N SER A 267 1.81 10.08 12.05
CA SER A 267 1.79 9.08 13.13
C SER A 267 2.43 7.76 12.70
N ILE A 268 2.14 7.28 11.49
CA ILE A 268 2.72 6.07 10.93
C ILE A 268 4.23 6.21 10.74
N LEU A 269 4.69 7.33 10.18
CA LEU A 269 6.12 7.59 9.97
C LEU A 269 6.88 7.65 11.29
N ILE A 270 6.39 8.44 12.27
CA ILE A 270 7.07 8.63 13.56
C ILE A 270 7.11 7.33 14.37
N ASP A 271 6.07 6.50 14.30
CA ASP A 271 6.06 5.18 14.94
C ASP A 271 7.19 4.27 14.42
N ASN A 272 7.65 4.51 13.19
CA ASN A 272 8.84 3.91 12.58
C ASN A 272 8.88 2.37 12.69
N ARG A 273 7.72 1.71 12.51
CA ARG A 273 7.62 0.26 12.47
C ARG A 273 7.77 -0.31 11.06
N ILE A 274 7.64 0.56 10.03
CA ILE A 274 7.62 0.19 8.63
C ILE A 274 8.89 0.65 7.92
N LYS A 275 9.14 0.05 6.76
CA LYS A 275 10.18 0.44 5.81
C LYS A 275 9.61 1.07 4.54
N TYR A 276 8.37 0.75 4.23
CA TYR A 276 7.70 1.17 2.99
C TYR A 276 6.35 1.78 3.32
N LEU A 277 6.06 2.93 2.72
CA LEU A 277 4.78 3.61 2.82
C LEU A 277 4.21 3.87 1.43
N PHE A 278 3.01 3.37 1.20
CA PHE A 278 2.28 3.55 -0.05
C PHE A 278 1.10 4.49 0.19
N ILE A 279 0.96 5.55 -0.63
CA ILE A 279 -0.10 6.56 -0.45
C ILE A 279 -0.81 6.77 -1.78
N ASP A 280 -2.08 6.42 -1.83
CA ASP A 280 -2.90 6.68 -3.02
C ASP A 280 -3.49 8.09 -2.95
N GLU A 281 -3.40 8.83 -4.07
CA GLU A 281 -3.83 10.24 -4.19
C GLU A 281 -3.37 11.09 -3.00
N ILE A 282 -2.06 11.27 -2.89
CA ILE A 282 -1.41 11.87 -1.71
C ILE A 282 -1.94 13.27 -1.38
N GLU A 283 -2.35 14.05 -2.39
CA GLU A 283 -2.89 15.40 -2.25
C GLU A 283 -4.36 15.44 -1.85
N ASN A 284 -5.08 14.32 -1.94
CA ASN A 284 -6.52 14.31 -1.72
C ASN A 284 -6.91 14.84 -0.33
N GLY A 285 -7.80 15.84 -0.34
CA GLY A 285 -8.28 16.52 0.87
C GLY A 285 -7.32 17.57 1.43
N LEU A 286 -6.10 17.74 0.87
CA LEU A 286 -5.19 18.81 1.28
C LEU A 286 -5.58 20.13 0.62
N HIS A 287 -5.74 21.18 1.45
CA HIS A 287 -5.89 22.53 0.92
C HIS A 287 -4.54 23.01 0.34
N HIS A 288 -4.57 23.73 -0.79
CA HIS A 288 -3.36 24.17 -1.50
C HIS A 288 -2.36 24.92 -0.60
N THR A 289 -2.85 25.70 0.39
CA THR A 289 -1.98 26.43 1.35
C THR A 289 -1.25 25.49 2.33
N LYS A 290 -1.71 24.25 2.50
CA LYS A 290 -1.12 23.28 3.43
C LYS A 290 -0.29 22.18 2.75
N MET A 291 -0.28 22.18 1.42
CA MET A 291 0.50 21.20 0.66
C MET A 291 2.00 21.32 0.91
N GLN A 292 2.49 22.56 1.04
CA GLN A 292 3.90 22.84 1.28
C GLN A 292 4.36 22.27 2.62
N GLU A 293 3.68 22.62 3.72
CA GLU A 293 4.02 22.12 5.06
C GLU A 293 3.91 20.60 5.16
N PHE A 294 2.92 20.02 4.44
CA PHE A 294 2.78 18.57 4.38
C PHE A 294 4.00 17.91 3.72
N LEU A 295 4.43 18.42 2.55
CA LEU A 295 5.56 17.88 1.79
C LEU A 295 6.88 18.04 2.56
N GLU A 296 7.15 19.22 3.13
CA GLU A 296 8.34 19.46 3.95
C GLU A 296 8.44 18.46 5.11
N THR A 297 7.33 18.27 5.79
CA THR A 297 7.25 17.32 6.90
C THR A 297 7.47 15.89 6.43
N LEU A 298 6.79 15.49 5.34
CA LEU A 298 6.92 14.17 4.76
C LEU A 298 8.37 13.85 4.37
N PHE A 299 9.02 14.76 3.63
CA PHE A 299 10.40 14.58 3.18
C PHE A 299 11.39 14.51 4.34
N LYS A 300 11.22 15.41 5.32
CA LYS A 300 12.06 15.44 6.52
C LYS A 300 11.94 14.13 7.31
N LEU A 301 10.73 13.64 7.51
CA LEU A 301 10.50 12.39 8.23
C LEU A 301 10.99 11.18 7.45
N ALA A 302 10.69 11.08 6.15
CA ALA A 302 11.13 9.98 5.29
C ALA A 302 12.67 9.86 5.30
N LYS A 303 13.38 11.00 5.14
CA LYS A 303 14.84 11.04 5.16
C LYS A 303 15.44 10.71 6.54
N LYS A 304 14.89 11.30 7.62
CA LYS A 304 15.33 11.02 8.99
C LYS A 304 15.16 9.55 9.37
N LEU A 305 14.05 8.95 8.97
CA LEU A 305 13.65 7.61 9.40
C LEU A 305 13.99 6.52 8.39
N GLN A 306 14.52 6.89 7.21
CA GLN A 306 14.87 5.98 6.11
C GLN A 306 13.69 5.12 5.67
N ILE A 307 12.49 5.73 5.55
CA ILE A 307 11.27 5.10 5.07
C ILE A 307 11.07 5.45 3.61
N GLN A 308 11.03 4.45 2.74
CA GLN A 308 10.78 4.64 1.32
C GLN A 308 9.28 4.87 1.06
N ILE A 309 8.97 5.93 0.31
CA ILE A 309 7.59 6.35 0.03
C ILE A 309 7.30 6.17 -1.46
N PHE A 310 6.14 5.62 -1.75
CA PHE A 310 5.55 5.52 -3.07
C PHE A 310 4.18 6.17 -3.02
N ALA A 311 3.94 7.18 -3.85
CA ALA A 311 2.69 7.92 -3.83
C ALA A 311 2.15 8.18 -5.23
N THR A 312 0.84 8.08 -5.42
CA THR A 312 0.19 8.56 -6.63
C THR A 312 -0.29 9.99 -6.45
N THR A 313 -0.27 10.75 -7.52
CA THR A 313 -0.85 12.08 -7.60
C THR A 313 -1.33 12.38 -9.02
N HIS A 314 -2.33 13.22 -9.15
CA HIS A 314 -2.78 13.78 -10.42
C HIS A 314 -2.80 15.32 -10.39
N ASN A 315 -2.19 15.91 -9.35
CA ASN A 315 -2.20 17.34 -9.13
C ASN A 315 -0.85 17.98 -9.47
N LYS A 316 -0.83 18.75 -10.59
CA LYS A 316 0.36 19.48 -11.06
C LYS A 316 0.88 20.46 -10.01
N GLU A 317 -0.03 21.19 -9.31
CA GLU A 317 0.38 22.13 -8.26
C GLU A 317 1.08 21.42 -7.10
N PHE A 318 0.63 20.23 -6.74
CA PHE A 318 1.26 19.41 -5.71
C PHE A 318 2.68 19.00 -6.13
N LEU A 319 2.87 18.57 -7.37
CA LEU A 319 4.19 18.20 -7.91
C LEU A 319 5.14 19.40 -7.96
N LEU A 320 4.65 20.58 -8.43
CA LEU A 320 5.41 21.83 -8.40
C LEU A 320 5.91 22.17 -6.99
N LYS A 321 5.01 22.06 -6.00
CA LYS A 321 5.38 22.30 -4.61
C LYS A 321 6.36 21.25 -4.09
N ALA A 322 6.20 19.97 -4.47
CA ALA A 322 7.12 18.92 -4.09
C ALA A 322 8.56 19.21 -4.54
N ILE A 323 8.72 19.69 -5.76
CA ILE A 323 10.03 20.06 -6.32
C ILE A 323 10.60 21.30 -5.62
N ASN A 324 9.77 22.33 -5.42
CA ASN A 324 10.19 23.60 -4.80
C ASN A 324 10.43 23.47 -3.28
N THR A 325 9.97 22.41 -2.66
CA THR A 325 10.16 22.15 -1.21
C THR A 325 11.62 21.83 -0.87
N ILE A 326 12.43 21.45 -1.85
CA ILE A 326 13.79 21.00 -1.63
C ILE A 326 14.76 22.16 -1.87
N PRO A 327 15.78 22.36 -0.99
CA PRO A 327 16.71 23.48 -1.12
C PRO A 327 17.42 23.53 -2.48
N ASN A 328 17.62 24.74 -2.99
CA ASN A 328 18.12 25.17 -4.31
C ASN A 328 19.39 24.52 -4.91
N ASN A 329 19.73 23.30 -4.56
CA ASN A 329 20.78 22.54 -5.25
C ASN A 329 20.15 21.48 -6.14
N GLU A 330 19.96 21.79 -7.40
CA GLU A 330 19.34 20.96 -8.44
C GLU A 330 19.80 19.50 -8.43
N SER A 331 21.07 19.23 -8.18
CA SER A 331 21.63 17.86 -8.11
C SER A 331 21.26 17.06 -6.87
N GLU A 332 20.84 17.72 -5.77
CA GLU A 332 20.47 17.01 -4.53
C GLU A 332 19.00 16.62 -4.47
N VAL A 333 18.12 17.34 -5.19
CA VAL A 333 16.67 17.11 -5.21
C VAL A 333 16.35 15.73 -5.78
N PHE A 334 16.85 15.47 -6.98
CA PHE A 334 16.60 14.21 -7.71
C PHE A 334 17.42 13.03 -7.17
N LYS A 335 18.27 13.26 -6.18
CA LYS A 335 18.96 12.18 -5.50
C LYS A 335 18.00 11.32 -4.65
N ASP A 336 17.02 11.96 -4.02
CA ASP A 336 16.10 11.33 -3.08
C ASP A 336 14.66 11.19 -3.65
N ILE A 337 14.35 11.82 -4.79
CA ILE A 337 13.00 11.81 -5.40
C ILE A 337 13.05 11.29 -6.83
N ALA A 338 12.07 10.48 -7.20
CA ALA A 338 11.77 10.09 -8.57
C ALA A 338 10.33 10.44 -8.93
N LEU A 339 10.11 10.87 -10.18
CA LEU A 339 8.80 11.13 -10.73
C LEU A 339 8.61 10.31 -12.01
N PHE A 340 7.52 9.57 -12.06
CA PHE A 340 7.15 8.73 -13.20
C PHE A 340 5.78 9.16 -13.71
N ASN A 341 5.71 9.53 -14.98
CA ASN A 341 4.43 9.77 -15.66
C ASN A 341 4.00 8.53 -16.42
N LEU A 342 2.88 7.96 -16.01
CA LEU A 342 2.31 6.79 -16.66
C LEU A 342 1.35 7.22 -17.76
N TYR A 343 1.46 6.57 -18.91
CA TYR A 343 0.59 6.80 -20.04
C TYR A 343 0.17 5.47 -20.69
N LYS A 344 -0.87 5.56 -21.47
CA LYS A 344 -1.37 4.43 -22.25
C LYS A 344 -1.10 4.69 -23.73
N ASP A 345 -0.34 3.82 -24.36
CA ASP A 345 -0.11 3.82 -25.78
C ASP A 345 -0.84 2.65 -26.44
N GLU A 346 -1.91 2.96 -27.20
CA GLU A 346 -2.82 1.99 -27.82
C GLU A 346 -3.33 0.91 -26.84
N CYS A 347 -2.61 -0.20 -26.71
CA CYS A 347 -2.94 -1.33 -25.84
C CYS A 347 -1.91 -1.59 -24.75
N ASN A 348 -0.84 -0.81 -24.68
CA ASN A 348 0.24 -0.98 -23.72
C ASN A 348 0.23 0.17 -22.71
N TYR A 349 0.73 -0.11 -21.52
CA TYR A 349 0.99 0.88 -20.50
C TYR A 349 2.49 1.05 -20.37
N ASP A 350 2.94 2.29 -20.38
CA ASP A 350 4.35 2.64 -20.28
C ASP A 350 4.52 3.88 -19.41
N PHE A 351 5.73 4.34 -19.20
CA PHE A 351 6.01 5.50 -18.34
C PHE A 351 7.19 6.31 -18.87
N ILE A 352 7.22 7.59 -18.49
CA ILE A 352 8.37 8.48 -18.64
C ILE A 352 8.89 8.78 -17.25
N GLU A 353 10.19 8.54 -17.02
CA GLU A 353 10.89 9.02 -15.82
C GLU A 353 11.35 10.46 -16.09
N TYR A 354 10.88 11.40 -15.27
CA TYR A 354 11.28 12.79 -15.39
C TYR A 354 12.58 13.03 -14.63
N ASP A 355 13.58 13.54 -15.34
CA ASP A 355 14.70 14.23 -14.70
C ASP A 355 14.32 15.70 -14.39
N TYR A 356 15.22 16.44 -13.72
CA TYR A 356 14.94 17.82 -13.31
C TYR A 356 14.69 18.73 -14.52
N SER A 357 15.48 18.62 -15.57
CA SER A 357 15.36 19.50 -16.74
C SER A 357 14.04 19.27 -17.47
N MET A 358 13.71 18.00 -17.73
CA MET A 358 12.43 17.62 -18.36
C MET A 358 11.24 18.12 -17.55
N LEU A 359 11.31 17.98 -16.24
CA LEU A 359 10.22 18.39 -15.36
C LEU A 359 10.09 19.91 -15.28
N ASN A 360 11.21 20.62 -15.19
CA ASN A 360 11.23 22.07 -15.17
C ASN A 360 10.69 22.66 -16.49
N ASP A 361 11.09 22.11 -17.62
CA ASP A 361 10.61 22.50 -18.94
C ASP A 361 9.12 22.23 -19.09
N ALA A 362 8.66 21.02 -18.77
CA ALA A 362 7.24 20.66 -18.80
C ALA A 362 6.35 21.52 -17.88
N LEU A 363 6.91 22.03 -16.80
CA LEU A 363 6.20 22.89 -15.84
C LEU A 363 6.19 24.36 -16.27
N LEU A 364 7.24 24.84 -16.97
CA LEU A 364 7.34 26.21 -17.47
C LEU A 364 6.54 26.44 -18.74
N ASP A 365 6.48 25.46 -19.62
CA ASP A 365 5.79 25.57 -20.92
C ASP A 365 4.26 25.35 -20.82
N ASP A 366 3.73 25.17 -19.61
CA ASP A 366 2.31 24.83 -19.36
C ASP A 366 1.88 23.52 -20.03
N ASP A 367 2.86 22.77 -20.56
CA ASP A 367 2.65 21.46 -21.08
C ASP A 367 2.15 20.53 -19.96
N GLU A 368 1.11 19.79 -20.24
CA GLU A 368 0.52 18.94 -19.23
C GLU A 368 1.49 17.83 -18.85
N VAL A 369 2.04 17.89 -17.65
CA VAL A 369 2.78 16.79 -17.01
C VAL A 369 1.87 15.52 -16.88
N ARG A 370 0.72 15.60 -17.49
CA ARG A 370 -0.36 14.60 -17.47
C ARG A 370 -0.60 13.94 -18.82
N ASP A 371 -0.16 14.56 -19.95
CA ASP A 371 -0.41 14.03 -21.30
C ASP A 371 0.57 12.95 -21.71
#